data_db9d360dfcb9a5c5ffc85fdbbdbba65a
#
_entry.id   db9d360dfcb9a5c5ffc85fdbbdbba65a
#
_cell.length_a   1.000
_cell.length_b   1.000
_cell.length_c   1.000
_cell.angle_alpha   90.00
_cell.angle_beta   90.00
_cell.angle_gamma   90.00
#
_symmetry.space_group_name_H-M   'P 1'
#
loop_
_entity.id
_entity.type
_entity.pdbx_description
1 polymer ?
#
loop_
_entity_poly.entity_id
_entity_poly.type
_entity_poly.pdbx_seq_one_letter_code
_entity_poly.pdbx_strand_id
1 'polypeptide(L)'
;MMRVFMVLLCSLMAVCSVSARISRREGMDGQAAIYRLPLFERAVCCTKYFEGWHSEKHHPYVGWGHKILPDERYSARTMTKRQADVLLRKDLRKFCAMFRQFGKDSLLLATLAYNVGPYRLLGSKTIPKSTLIKKLEAGDRNIYHEYIAFCSYKGKRHAMLLTRRKVEFALLYIP
;
A
#
# COMPACT_ATOMS: atom_id res chain seq x y z
N MET A 1 26.75 12.96 -47.64
CA MET A 1 26.85 12.53 -46.23
C MET A 1 25.70 13.00 -45.32
N MET A 2 24.97 14.09 -45.66
CA MET A 2 23.88 14.65 -44.81
C MET A 2 22.57 13.84 -44.82
N ARG A 3 22.26 13.08 -45.89
CA ARG A 3 21.02 12.28 -45.96
C ARG A 3 21.03 10.99 -45.16
N VAL A 4 22.19 10.38 -44.90
CA VAL A 4 22.32 9.14 -44.10
C VAL A 4 22.15 9.41 -42.59
N PHE A 5 22.59 10.60 -42.14
CA PHE A 5 22.44 10.98 -40.71
C PHE A 5 20.97 11.25 -40.32
N MET A 6 20.18 11.78 -41.24
CA MET A 6 18.75 12.08 -40.96
C MET A 6 17.88 10.82 -40.88
N VAL A 7 18.20 9.77 -41.64
CA VAL A 7 17.48 8.50 -41.61
C VAL A 7 17.78 7.73 -40.29
N LEU A 8 19.02 7.80 -39.77
CA LEU A 8 19.36 7.17 -38.47
C LEU A 8 18.71 7.89 -37.28
N LEU A 9 18.58 9.22 -37.34
CA LEU A 9 17.93 9.99 -36.27
C LEU A 9 16.42 9.71 -36.21
N CYS A 10 15.75 9.58 -37.37
CA CYS A 10 14.34 9.22 -37.43
C CYS A 10 14.05 7.78 -36.93
N SER A 11 14.94 6.83 -37.18
CA SER A 11 14.79 5.44 -36.69
C SER A 11 14.99 5.36 -35.18
N LEU A 12 15.93 6.12 -34.58
CA LEU A 12 16.09 6.17 -33.13
C LEU A 12 14.88 6.77 -32.41
N MET A 13 14.32 7.85 -32.98
CA MET A 13 13.12 8.50 -32.42
C MET A 13 11.89 7.58 -32.51
N ALA A 14 11.75 6.79 -33.60
CA ALA A 14 10.66 5.83 -33.75
C ALA A 14 10.77 4.67 -32.74
N VAL A 15 11.96 4.13 -32.50
CA VAL A 15 12.19 3.06 -31.53
C VAL A 15 11.91 3.55 -30.09
N CYS A 16 12.34 4.77 -29.76
CA CYS A 16 12.08 5.36 -28.43
C CYS A 16 10.58 5.59 -28.19
N SER A 17 9.84 6.02 -29.23
CA SER A 17 8.38 6.25 -29.14
C SER A 17 7.58 4.94 -29.06
N VAL A 18 8.05 3.86 -29.68
CA VAL A 18 7.42 2.53 -29.61
C VAL A 18 7.65 1.91 -28.23
N SER A 19 8.87 1.96 -27.68
CA SER A 19 9.17 1.48 -26.33
C SER A 19 8.36 2.23 -25.27
N ALA A 20 8.24 3.55 -25.38
CA ALA A 20 7.41 4.34 -24.45
C ALA A 20 5.92 4.01 -24.55
N ARG A 21 5.41 3.67 -25.75
CA ARG A 21 4.01 3.24 -25.97
C ARG A 21 3.76 1.84 -25.43
N ILE A 22 4.70 0.90 -25.57
CA ILE A 22 4.60 -0.46 -25.04
C ILE A 22 4.60 -0.40 -23.50
N SER A 23 5.54 0.30 -22.88
CA SER A 23 5.59 0.46 -21.42
C SER A 23 4.34 1.15 -20.84
N ARG A 24 3.75 2.11 -21.58
CA ARG A 24 2.49 2.76 -21.18
C ARG A 24 1.28 1.81 -21.31
N ARG A 25 1.22 0.94 -22.34
CA ARG A 25 0.16 -0.07 -22.50
C ARG A 25 0.25 -1.14 -21.40
N GLU A 26 1.43 -1.68 -21.13
CA GLU A 26 1.64 -2.65 -20.03
C GLU A 26 1.26 -2.06 -18.67
N GLY A 27 1.56 -0.78 -18.41
CA GLY A 27 1.15 -0.09 -17.21
C GLY A 27 -0.39 0.11 -17.11
N MET A 28 -1.07 0.38 -18.22
CA MET A 28 -2.53 0.51 -18.28
C MET A 28 -3.22 -0.85 -18.10
N ASP A 29 -2.70 -1.91 -18.68
CA ASP A 29 -3.23 -3.27 -18.53
C ASP A 29 -3.03 -3.78 -17.09
N GLY A 30 -1.92 -3.47 -16.45
CA GLY A 30 -1.66 -3.77 -15.05
C GLY A 30 -2.59 -3.02 -14.09
N GLN A 31 -2.89 -1.75 -14.36
CA GLN A 31 -3.87 -0.98 -13.58
C GLN A 31 -5.29 -1.56 -13.74
N ALA A 32 -5.71 -1.88 -14.96
CA ALA A 32 -7.01 -2.50 -15.20
C ALA A 32 -7.12 -3.87 -14.50
N ALA A 33 -6.03 -4.64 -14.43
CA ALA A 33 -6.02 -5.95 -13.81
C ALA A 33 -6.25 -5.90 -12.29
N ILE A 34 -5.69 -4.93 -11.56
CA ILE A 34 -5.87 -4.84 -10.10
C ILE A 34 -7.32 -4.52 -9.71
N TYR A 35 -8.03 -3.72 -10.52
CA TYR A 35 -9.43 -3.40 -10.25
C TYR A 35 -10.39 -4.57 -10.49
N ARG A 36 -9.98 -5.62 -11.22
CA ARG A 36 -10.74 -6.87 -11.38
C ARG A 36 -10.64 -7.79 -10.18
N LEU A 37 -9.64 -7.59 -9.32
CA LEU A 37 -9.48 -8.40 -8.11
C LEU A 37 -10.56 -8.06 -7.06
N PRO A 38 -10.96 -9.03 -6.23
CA PRO A 38 -11.72 -8.76 -5.01
C PRO A 38 -11.02 -7.72 -4.13
N LEU A 39 -11.79 -6.93 -3.40
CA LEU A 39 -11.27 -5.80 -2.63
C LEU A 39 -10.14 -6.20 -1.66
N PHE A 40 -10.30 -7.35 -0.98
CA PHE A 40 -9.27 -7.87 -0.08
C PHE A 40 -7.95 -8.21 -0.81
N GLU A 41 -8.04 -8.76 -2.02
CA GLU A 41 -6.86 -9.05 -2.84
C GLU A 41 -6.14 -7.77 -3.29
N ARG A 42 -6.90 -6.70 -3.59
CA ARG A 42 -6.30 -5.37 -3.85
C ARG A 42 -5.48 -4.88 -2.66
N ALA A 43 -6.01 -5.03 -1.43
CA ALA A 43 -5.30 -4.66 -0.22
C ALA A 43 -4.03 -5.49 -0.02
N VAL A 44 -4.08 -6.82 -0.26
CA VAL A 44 -2.91 -7.71 -0.19
C VAL A 44 -1.85 -7.30 -1.21
N CYS A 45 -2.22 -7.09 -2.47
CA CYS A 45 -1.28 -6.67 -3.52
C CYS A 45 -0.67 -5.30 -3.22
N CYS A 46 -1.48 -4.33 -2.81
CA CYS A 46 -1.03 -2.98 -2.44
C CYS A 46 -0.04 -3.02 -1.27
N THR A 47 -0.35 -3.77 -0.21
CA THR A 47 0.52 -3.91 0.95
C THR A 47 1.86 -4.53 0.56
N LYS A 48 1.85 -5.65 -0.19
CA LYS A 48 3.09 -6.29 -0.67
C LYS A 48 3.97 -5.34 -1.49
N TYR A 49 3.35 -4.54 -2.35
CA TYR A 49 4.06 -3.58 -3.20
C TYR A 49 4.80 -2.53 -2.36
N PHE A 50 4.13 -1.94 -1.38
CA PHE A 50 4.70 -0.85 -0.58
C PHE A 50 5.60 -1.31 0.56
N GLU A 51 5.35 -2.46 1.17
CA GLU A 51 6.22 -3.00 2.23
C GLU A 51 7.48 -3.62 1.63
N GLY A 52 7.40 -4.27 0.46
CA GLY A 52 8.50 -5.04 -0.07
C GLY A 52 8.84 -6.27 0.79
N TRP A 53 9.95 -6.93 0.48
CA TRP A 53 10.39 -8.12 1.21
C TRP A 53 11.32 -7.77 2.36
N HIS A 54 10.95 -8.17 3.59
CA HIS A 54 11.75 -7.97 4.78
C HIS A 54 12.69 -9.17 5.03
N SER A 55 13.98 -8.92 4.90
CA SER A 55 15.08 -9.85 5.20
C SER A 55 15.61 -9.66 6.62
N GLU A 56 16.62 -10.41 7.04
CA GLU A 56 17.21 -10.38 8.39
C GLU A 56 17.60 -8.97 8.88
N LYS A 57 18.06 -8.10 7.97
CA LYS A 57 18.42 -6.70 8.28
C LYS A 57 17.23 -5.84 8.75
N HIS A 58 16.01 -6.31 8.56
CA HIS A 58 14.79 -5.59 8.93
C HIS A 58 14.20 -6.06 10.26
N HIS A 59 14.94 -6.90 11.04
CA HIS A 59 14.44 -7.36 12.33
C HIS A 59 13.91 -6.19 13.19
N PRO A 60 12.77 -6.30 13.85
CA PRO A 60 11.94 -7.49 14.07
C PRO A 60 10.85 -7.76 13.00
N TYR A 61 11.02 -7.28 11.77
CA TYR A 61 10.04 -7.48 10.71
C TYR A 61 10.45 -8.62 9.79
N VAL A 62 9.46 -9.41 9.31
CA VAL A 62 9.67 -10.53 8.38
C VAL A 62 8.65 -10.53 7.25
N GLY A 63 8.99 -11.19 6.14
CA GLY A 63 8.10 -11.40 5.01
C GLY A 63 7.61 -10.08 4.41
N TRP A 64 6.32 -9.84 4.40
CA TRP A 64 5.69 -8.63 3.87
C TRP A 64 5.42 -7.59 4.97
N GLY A 65 6.34 -7.44 5.93
CA GLY A 65 6.27 -6.41 6.98
C GLY A 65 5.58 -6.85 8.27
N HIS A 66 5.39 -8.15 8.50
CA HIS A 66 4.90 -8.63 9.79
C HIS A 66 5.93 -8.36 10.89
N LYS A 67 5.49 -7.69 11.97
CA LYS A 67 6.31 -7.51 13.18
C LYS A 67 6.21 -8.73 14.06
N ILE A 68 7.32 -9.44 14.24
CA ILE A 68 7.40 -10.62 15.13
C ILE A 68 7.00 -10.23 16.55
N LEU A 69 6.06 -10.95 17.13
CA LEU A 69 5.63 -10.81 18.50
C LEU A 69 6.50 -11.66 19.45
N PRO A 70 6.55 -11.37 20.78
CA PRO A 70 7.41 -12.10 21.72
C PRO A 70 7.18 -13.61 21.78
N ASP A 71 5.97 -14.05 21.52
CA ASP A 71 5.52 -15.46 21.51
C ASP A 71 5.67 -16.14 20.14
N GLU A 72 6.08 -15.41 19.10
CA GLU A 72 6.24 -15.92 17.74
C GLU A 72 7.68 -16.31 17.42
N ARG A 73 7.85 -17.42 16.69
CA ARG A 73 9.15 -17.97 16.29
C ARG A 73 9.38 -17.89 14.78
N TYR A 74 9.11 -16.73 14.19
CA TYR A 74 9.42 -16.51 12.78
C TYR A 74 10.86 -16.05 12.58
N SER A 75 11.48 -16.49 11.48
CA SER A 75 12.81 -16.06 11.06
C SER A 75 12.77 -15.61 9.61
N ALA A 76 13.33 -14.44 9.33
CA ALA A 76 13.43 -13.93 7.96
C ALA A 76 14.30 -14.83 7.06
N ARG A 77 15.23 -15.60 7.65
CA ARG A 77 16.08 -16.54 6.92
C ARG A 77 15.30 -17.72 6.33
N THR A 78 14.31 -18.22 7.06
CA THR A 78 13.56 -19.44 6.68
C THR A 78 12.15 -19.12 6.17
N MET A 79 11.72 -17.85 6.21
CA MET A 79 10.39 -17.43 5.77
C MET A 79 10.23 -17.60 4.26
N THR A 80 9.28 -18.44 3.85
CA THR A 80 8.89 -18.57 2.44
C THR A 80 7.88 -17.51 2.04
N LYS A 81 7.80 -17.19 0.75
CA LYS A 81 6.78 -16.25 0.22
C LYS A 81 5.35 -16.70 0.53
N ARG A 82 5.09 -18.03 0.53
CA ARG A 82 3.78 -18.62 0.87
C ARG A 82 3.44 -18.39 2.34
N GLN A 83 4.38 -18.64 3.26
CA GLN A 83 4.18 -18.39 4.68
C GLN A 83 3.94 -16.92 4.96
N ALA A 84 4.74 -16.03 4.35
CA ALA A 84 4.58 -14.59 4.48
C ALA A 84 3.22 -14.10 3.93
N ASP A 85 2.71 -14.70 2.84
CA ASP A 85 1.38 -14.38 2.29
C ASP A 85 0.26 -14.75 3.27
N VAL A 86 0.33 -15.95 3.83
CA VAL A 86 -0.64 -16.40 4.86
C VAL A 86 -0.62 -15.48 6.07
N LEU A 87 0.57 -15.09 6.52
CA LEU A 87 0.76 -14.22 7.67
C LEU A 87 0.22 -12.80 7.42
N LEU A 88 0.54 -12.19 6.28
CA LEU A 88 -0.01 -10.89 5.86
C LEU A 88 -1.55 -10.90 5.85
N ARG A 89 -2.15 -11.95 5.27
CA ARG A 89 -3.61 -12.11 5.22
C ARG A 89 -4.23 -12.25 6.63
N LYS A 90 -3.57 -12.98 7.52
CA LYS A 90 -3.97 -13.11 8.92
C LYS A 90 -3.95 -11.74 9.60
N ASP A 91 -2.89 -10.98 9.43
CA ASP A 91 -2.74 -9.65 10.02
C ASP A 91 -3.78 -8.65 9.49
N LEU A 92 -3.99 -8.60 8.17
CA LEU A 92 -5.02 -7.75 7.58
C LEU A 92 -6.42 -8.10 8.10
N ARG A 93 -6.77 -9.40 8.22
CA ARG A 93 -8.07 -9.81 8.82
C ARG A 93 -8.18 -9.41 10.29
N LYS A 94 -7.08 -9.54 11.06
CA LYS A 94 -7.03 -9.08 12.46
C LYS A 94 -7.32 -7.58 12.55
N PHE A 95 -6.69 -6.76 11.69
CA PHE A 95 -6.97 -5.33 11.67
C PHE A 95 -8.38 -5.02 11.16
N CYS A 96 -8.90 -5.73 10.14
CA CYS A 96 -10.31 -5.57 9.73
C CYS A 96 -11.27 -5.81 10.89
N ALA A 97 -11.02 -6.83 11.72
CA ALA A 97 -11.85 -7.10 12.90
C ALA A 97 -11.81 -5.96 13.93
N MET A 98 -10.66 -5.28 14.10
CA MET A 98 -10.54 -4.11 14.99
C MET A 98 -11.35 -2.90 14.49
N PHE A 99 -11.56 -2.79 13.18
CA PHE A 99 -12.29 -1.68 12.55
C PHE A 99 -13.68 -2.07 12.05
N ARG A 100 -14.23 -3.24 12.48
CA ARG A 100 -15.50 -3.79 11.96
C ARG A 100 -16.70 -2.84 12.09
N GLN A 101 -16.69 -1.97 13.11
CA GLN A 101 -17.76 -0.98 13.32
C GLN A 101 -17.86 0.06 12.19
N PHE A 102 -16.83 0.23 11.38
CA PHE A 102 -16.81 1.15 10.25
C PHE A 102 -17.27 0.50 8.93
N GLY A 103 -17.82 -0.72 8.99
CA GLY A 103 -18.46 -1.40 7.85
C GLY A 103 -17.53 -1.46 6.62
N LYS A 104 -17.98 -0.86 5.51
CA LYS A 104 -17.24 -0.88 4.23
C LYS A 104 -15.86 -0.20 4.28
N ASP A 105 -15.60 0.65 5.26
CA ASP A 105 -14.30 1.32 5.44
C ASP A 105 -13.30 0.47 6.25
N SER A 106 -13.73 -0.66 6.84
CA SER A 106 -12.88 -1.49 7.71
C SER A 106 -11.61 -1.98 7.03
N LEU A 107 -11.66 -2.37 5.77
CA LEU A 107 -10.48 -2.83 5.03
C LEU A 107 -9.51 -1.69 4.67
N LEU A 108 -10.04 -0.51 4.31
CA LEU A 108 -9.26 0.69 4.08
C LEU A 108 -8.48 1.08 5.35
N LEU A 109 -9.16 1.11 6.51
CA LEU A 109 -8.56 1.39 7.81
C LEU A 109 -7.56 0.31 8.24
N ALA A 110 -7.85 -0.97 7.98
CA ALA A 110 -6.94 -2.08 8.25
C ALA A 110 -5.63 -1.97 7.47
N THR A 111 -5.71 -1.59 6.19
CA THR A 111 -4.55 -1.39 5.33
C THR A 111 -3.69 -0.22 5.81
N LEU A 112 -4.31 0.88 6.23
CA LEU A 112 -3.61 1.99 6.85
C LEU A 112 -2.94 1.57 8.17
N ALA A 113 -3.69 0.88 9.05
CA ALA A 113 -3.22 0.41 10.34
C ALA A 113 -2.04 -0.57 10.25
N TYR A 114 -2.00 -1.38 9.19
CA TYR A 114 -0.87 -2.28 8.93
C TYR A 114 0.46 -1.52 8.85
N ASN A 115 0.44 -0.32 8.26
CA ASN A 115 1.64 0.50 8.12
C ASN A 115 1.90 1.43 9.31
N VAL A 116 0.87 2.10 9.83
CA VAL A 116 1.07 3.14 10.86
C VAL A 116 0.79 2.65 12.29
N GLY A 117 0.23 1.46 12.43
CA GLY A 117 -0.25 0.91 13.70
C GLY A 117 -1.70 1.33 14.03
N PRO A 118 -2.52 0.43 14.58
CA PRO A 118 -3.95 0.68 14.81
C PRO A 118 -4.22 1.78 15.83
N TYR A 119 -3.36 1.93 16.84
CA TYR A 119 -3.53 2.92 17.90
C TYR A 119 -3.22 4.35 17.48
N ARG A 120 -2.54 4.55 16.35
CA ARG A 120 -2.43 5.88 15.73
C ARG A 120 -3.75 6.36 15.11
N LEU A 121 -4.65 5.43 14.82
CA LEU A 121 -6.00 5.71 14.33
C LEU A 121 -6.98 5.80 15.50
N LEU A 122 -7.11 4.70 16.25
CA LEU A 122 -8.10 4.54 17.33
C LEU A 122 -7.77 5.35 18.58
N GLY A 123 -6.53 5.77 18.74
CA GLY A 123 -6.04 6.35 19.99
C GLY A 123 -5.63 5.30 21.02
N SER A 124 -5.04 5.76 22.09
CA SER A 124 -4.65 4.98 23.27
C SER A 124 -4.65 5.88 24.52
N LYS A 125 -4.18 5.40 25.65
CA LYS A 125 -4.02 6.25 26.86
C LYS A 125 -3.15 7.49 26.62
N THR A 126 -2.16 7.39 25.71
CA THR A 126 -1.18 8.46 25.44
C THR A 126 -1.32 9.08 24.04
N ILE A 127 -2.08 8.47 23.16
CA ILE A 127 -2.25 8.93 21.78
C ILE A 127 -3.71 9.30 21.56
N PRO A 128 -4.03 10.55 21.17
CA PRO A 128 -5.41 10.94 20.91
C PRO A 128 -5.96 10.20 19.67
N LYS A 129 -7.27 9.97 19.68
CA LYS A 129 -7.98 9.41 18.52
C LYS A 129 -7.82 10.36 17.32
N SER A 130 -7.52 9.78 16.15
CA SER A 130 -7.29 10.55 14.93
C SER A 130 -8.55 11.26 14.44
N THR A 131 -8.37 12.36 13.71
CA THR A 131 -9.48 13.09 13.05
C THR A 131 -10.21 12.20 12.05
N LEU A 132 -9.49 11.31 11.36
CA LEU A 132 -10.06 10.29 10.46
C LEU A 132 -11.14 9.45 11.15
N ILE A 133 -10.81 8.89 12.31
CA ILE A 133 -11.76 8.05 13.08
C ILE A 133 -12.91 8.90 13.64
N LYS A 134 -12.63 10.10 14.15
CA LYS A 134 -13.68 10.99 14.66
C LYS A 134 -14.71 11.36 13.58
N LYS A 135 -14.27 11.62 12.33
CA LYS A 135 -15.16 11.89 11.19
C LYS A 135 -16.04 10.68 10.88
N LEU A 136 -15.45 9.49 10.79
CA LEU A 136 -16.20 8.25 10.52
C LEU A 136 -17.21 7.94 11.63
N GLU A 137 -16.87 8.16 12.90
CA GLU A 137 -17.80 8.02 14.04
C GLU A 137 -18.95 9.02 13.98
N ALA A 138 -18.73 10.21 13.41
CA ALA A 138 -19.77 11.21 13.15
C ALA A 138 -20.58 10.94 11.85
N GLY A 139 -20.32 9.83 11.15
CA GLY A 139 -20.98 9.49 9.88
C GLY A 139 -20.44 10.26 8.66
N ASP A 140 -19.42 11.13 8.84
CA ASP A 140 -18.80 11.86 7.74
C ASP A 140 -17.75 10.98 7.04
N ARG A 141 -18.08 10.56 5.81
CA ARG A 141 -17.22 9.77 4.97
C ARG A 141 -16.39 10.57 3.97
N ASN A 142 -16.43 11.91 4.01
CA ASN A 142 -15.49 12.75 3.26
C ASN A 142 -14.13 12.78 3.94
N ILE A 143 -13.41 11.67 3.90
CA ILE A 143 -12.21 11.35 4.69
C ILE A 143 -10.91 11.38 3.88
N TYR A 144 -10.94 11.76 2.62
CA TYR A 144 -9.76 11.71 1.76
C TYR A 144 -8.58 12.50 2.35
N HIS A 145 -8.82 13.72 2.80
CA HIS A 145 -7.76 14.58 3.34
C HIS A 145 -7.16 14.03 4.63
N GLU A 146 -7.99 13.50 5.52
CA GLU A 146 -7.58 12.88 6.78
C GLU A 146 -6.78 11.60 6.53
N TYR A 147 -7.19 10.80 5.52
CA TYR A 147 -6.49 9.58 5.15
C TYR A 147 -5.09 9.87 4.58
N ILE A 148 -4.98 10.78 3.62
CA ILE A 148 -3.67 11.11 3.01
C ILE A 148 -2.74 11.89 3.96
N ALA A 149 -3.25 12.44 5.06
CA ALA A 149 -2.44 13.09 6.08
C ALA A 149 -1.50 12.12 6.82
N PHE A 150 -1.78 10.79 6.79
CA PHE A 150 -0.88 9.76 7.33
C PHE A 150 0.34 9.51 6.43
N CYS A 151 0.97 10.57 5.96
CA CYS A 151 2.13 10.56 5.06
C CYS A 151 3.39 11.15 5.67
N SER A 152 3.47 11.30 7.00
CA SER A 152 4.65 11.88 7.66
C SER A 152 5.53 10.82 8.29
N TYR A 153 6.85 11.02 8.20
CA TYR A 153 7.87 10.25 8.89
C TYR A 153 8.80 11.20 9.63
N LYS A 154 9.05 10.95 10.93
CA LYS A 154 9.84 11.84 11.81
C LYS A 154 9.40 13.31 11.73
N GLY A 155 8.09 13.55 11.73
CA GLY A 155 7.50 14.88 11.69
C GLY A 155 7.51 15.59 10.32
N LYS A 156 8.10 14.99 9.28
CA LYS A 156 8.17 15.57 7.93
C LYS A 156 7.30 14.78 6.95
N ARG A 157 6.66 15.47 6.00
CA ARG A 157 5.92 14.82 4.90
C ARG A 157 6.89 14.02 4.04
N HIS A 158 6.49 12.80 3.66
CA HIS A 158 7.29 11.89 2.86
C HIS A 158 6.56 11.54 1.56
N ALA A 159 7.17 11.84 0.41
CA ALA A 159 6.52 11.70 -0.90
C ALA A 159 6.03 10.26 -1.18
N MET A 160 6.85 9.25 -0.86
CA MET A 160 6.48 7.85 -1.06
C MET A 160 5.28 7.43 -0.18
N LEU A 161 5.21 7.90 1.09
CA LEU A 161 4.07 7.64 1.95
C LEU A 161 2.81 8.35 1.45
N LEU A 162 2.93 9.56 0.91
CA LEU A 162 1.81 10.25 0.29
C LEU A 162 1.29 9.48 -0.94
N THR A 163 2.19 9.00 -1.81
CA THR A 163 1.83 8.14 -2.94
C THR A 163 1.12 6.88 -2.48
N ARG A 164 1.65 6.21 -1.46
CA ARG A 164 1.02 5.04 -0.84
C ARG A 164 -0.41 5.33 -0.38
N ARG A 165 -0.64 6.40 0.37
CA ARG A 165 -1.98 6.79 0.85
C ARG A 165 -2.96 7.03 -0.30
N LYS A 166 -2.53 7.72 -1.35
CA LYS A 166 -3.36 7.97 -2.54
C LYS A 166 -3.74 6.67 -3.25
N VAL A 167 -2.79 5.75 -3.43
CA VAL A 167 -3.04 4.44 -4.06
C VAL A 167 -3.96 3.57 -3.20
N GLU A 168 -3.70 3.45 -1.90
CA GLU A 168 -4.56 2.71 -0.98
C GLU A 168 -6.00 3.23 -1.01
N PHE A 169 -6.17 4.56 -0.97
CA PHE A 169 -7.48 5.18 -1.01
C PHE A 169 -8.21 4.89 -2.33
N ALA A 170 -7.53 5.07 -3.48
CA ALA A 170 -8.09 4.81 -4.80
C ALA A 170 -8.51 3.34 -5.00
N LEU A 171 -7.76 2.39 -4.43
CA LEU A 171 -8.02 0.96 -4.58
C LEU A 171 -9.12 0.43 -3.65
N LEU A 172 -9.27 1.03 -2.45
CA LEU A 172 -10.01 0.41 -1.35
C LEU A 172 -11.18 1.25 -0.83
N TYR A 173 -11.23 2.56 -1.10
CA TYR A 173 -12.38 3.38 -0.71
C TYR A 173 -13.60 3.03 -1.59
N ILE A 174 -14.70 2.74 -0.92
CA ILE A 174 -16.00 2.48 -1.55
C ILE A 174 -16.88 3.70 -1.29
N PRO A 175 -17.30 4.44 -2.31
CA PRO A 175 -18.17 5.63 -2.16
C PRO A 175 -19.48 5.35 -1.44
#